data_8c498f40733e911aa0d6f0aa263f53e0
#
_entry.id   8c498f40733e911aa0d6f0aa263f53e0
#
_cell.length_a   1.000
_cell.length_b   1.000
_cell.length_c   1.000
_cell.angle_alpha   90.00
_cell.angle_beta   90.00
_cell.angle_gamma   90.00
#
_symmetry.space_group_name_H-M   'P 1'
#
loop_
_entity.id
_entity.type
_entity.pdbx_description
1 polymer ?
#
loop_
_entity_poly.entity_id
_entity_poly.type
_entity_poly.pdbx_seq_one_letter_code
_entity_poly.pdbx_strand_id
1 'polypeptide(L)'
;MVDHISRIQPELRDPYLDRLPDITVRWDASFAWSSVHSPRFGTVQLRDQDFRSGSHTAHGFLIAAGDGIPQGATISGASIYDIVPTIMDAAGLRAPAAFEGHPLLRN
;
A
#
# COMPACT_ATOMS: atom_id res chain seq x y z
N MET A 1 0.88 -16.69 -11.64
CA MET A 1 0.37 -17.59 -10.58
C MET A 1 -0.29 -16.75 -9.50
N VAL A 2 -1.30 -17.23 -8.82
CA VAL A 2 -1.85 -16.58 -7.62
C VAL A 2 -0.80 -16.73 -6.53
N ASP A 3 -0.40 -15.63 -5.91
CA ASP A 3 0.55 -15.61 -4.80
C ASP A 3 -0.16 -15.84 -3.46
N HIS A 4 -1.27 -15.15 -3.26
CA HIS A 4 -2.04 -15.26 -2.03
C HIS A 4 -3.52 -15.00 -2.24
N ILE A 5 -4.37 -15.71 -1.50
CA ILE A 5 -5.81 -15.47 -1.42
C ILE A 5 -6.18 -15.27 0.05
N SER A 6 -6.78 -14.13 0.37
CA SER A 6 -7.33 -13.86 1.69
C SER A 6 -8.85 -13.75 1.61
N ARG A 7 -9.52 -14.29 2.60
CA ARG A 7 -10.95 -14.06 2.82
C ARG A 7 -11.10 -13.04 3.94
N ILE A 8 -11.93 -12.04 3.72
CA ILE A 8 -12.28 -11.09 4.80
C ILE A 8 -13.13 -11.83 5.81
N GLN A 9 -12.69 -11.81 7.07
CA GLN A 9 -13.40 -12.51 8.14
C GLN A 9 -14.61 -11.68 8.57
N PRO A 10 -15.84 -12.25 8.55
CA PRO A 10 -17.06 -11.53 8.94
C PRO A 10 -17.13 -11.21 10.45
N GLU A 11 -16.15 -11.65 11.24
CA GLU A 11 -16.05 -11.41 12.68
C GLU A 11 -15.51 -10.03 13.03
N LEU A 12 -14.90 -9.34 12.08
CA LEU A 12 -14.53 -7.94 12.23
C LEU A 12 -15.81 -7.10 12.30
N ARG A 13 -16.13 -6.58 13.48
CA ARG A 13 -17.23 -5.64 13.67
C ARG A 13 -16.83 -4.24 13.17
N ASP A 14 -16.67 -4.11 11.87
CA ASP A 14 -16.37 -2.86 11.21
C ASP A 14 -17.61 -2.37 10.45
N PRO A 15 -18.07 -1.12 10.65
CA PRO A 15 -19.24 -0.58 9.96
C PRO A 15 -19.06 -0.46 8.44
N TYR A 16 -17.84 -0.69 7.92
CA TYR A 16 -17.51 -0.62 6.51
C TYR A 16 -17.29 -1.99 5.83
N LEU A 17 -17.59 -3.09 6.55
CA LEU A 17 -17.43 -4.45 6.01
C LEU A 17 -18.23 -4.69 4.72
N ASP A 18 -19.40 -4.07 4.60
CA ASP A 18 -20.24 -4.13 3.40
C ASP A 18 -19.61 -3.46 2.15
N ARG A 19 -18.54 -2.68 2.34
CA ARG A 19 -17.77 -2.03 1.27
C ARG A 19 -16.48 -2.75 0.91
N LEU A 20 -16.13 -3.77 1.67
CA LEU A 20 -14.93 -4.56 1.43
C LEU A 20 -15.25 -5.78 0.56
N PRO A 21 -14.33 -6.24 -0.28
CA PRO A 21 -14.53 -7.47 -1.03
C PRO A 21 -14.48 -8.68 -0.09
N ASP A 22 -15.29 -9.71 -0.35
CA ASP A 22 -15.28 -10.96 0.42
C ASP A 22 -13.96 -11.72 0.29
N ILE A 23 -13.30 -11.58 -0.86
CA ILE A 23 -12.05 -12.26 -1.18
C ILE A 23 -11.11 -11.27 -1.85
N THR A 24 -9.88 -11.24 -1.39
CA THR A 24 -8.78 -10.55 -2.06
C THR A 24 -7.80 -11.55 -2.66
N VAL A 25 -7.36 -11.29 -3.89
CA VAL A 25 -6.39 -12.12 -4.60
C VAL A 25 -5.16 -11.29 -4.89
N ARG A 26 -4.01 -11.72 -4.38
CA ARG A 26 -2.71 -11.16 -4.72
C ARG A 26 -2.07 -12.00 -5.82
N TRP A 27 -1.71 -11.36 -6.90
CA TRP A 27 -1.03 -11.98 -8.02
C TRP A 27 0.48 -11.88 -7.85
N ASP A 28 1.18 -12.90 -8.34
CA ASP A 28 2.63 -12.85 -8.45
C ASP A 28 3.02 -11.73 -9.41
N ALA A 29 3.77 -10.74 -8.91
CA ALA A 29 4.15 -9.54 -9.66
C ALA A 29 5.47 -9.71 -10.44
N SER A 30 6.07 -10.90 -10.45
CA SER A 30 7.35 -11.14 -11.13
C SER A 30 7.26 -11.14 -12.65
N PHE A 31 6.04 -11.19 -13.21
CA PHE A 31 5.80 -11.14 -14.66
C PHE A 31 4.43 -10.56 -15.02
N ALA A 32 4.33 -10.06 -16.25
CA ALA A 32 3.07 -9.55 -16.79
C ALA A 32 2.14 -10.72 -17.16
N TRP A 33 0.87 -10.59 -16.78
CA TRP A 33 -0.18 -11.56 -17.06
C TRP A 33 -0.93 -11.17 -18.33
N SER A 34 -1.12 -12.11 -19.24
CA SER A 34 -1.98 -11.94 -20.42
C SER A 34 -3.25 -12.78 -20.35
N SER A 35 -3.27 -13.81 -19.52
CA SER A 35 -4.44 -14.68 -19.35
C SER A 35 -4.47 -15.33 -17.98
N VAL A 36 -5.67 -15.74 -17.57
CA VAL A 36 -5.92 -16.54 -16.38
C VAL A 36 -6.66 -17.81 -16.77
N HIS A 37 -6.16 -18.97 -16.34
CA HIS A 37 -6.76 -20.26 -16.62
C HIS A 37 -7.34 -20.89 -15.37
N SER A 38 -8.54 -21.42 -15.50
CA SER A 38 -9.21 -22.26 -14.49
C SER A 38 -9.59 -23.60 -15.11
N PRO A 39 -9.25 -24.75 -14.49
CA PRO A 39 -9.68 -26.08 -14.99
C PRO A 39 -11.20 -26.21 -15.10
N ARG A 40 -11.95 -25.49 -14.27
CA ARG A 40 -13.42 -25.54 -14.24
C ARG A 40 -14.09 -24.54 -15.19
N PHE A 41 -13.50 -23.34 -15.33
CA PHE A 41 -14.16 -22.22 -16.03
C PHE A 41 -13.47 -21.83 -17.35
N GLY A 42 -12.37 -22.51 -17.71
CA GLY A 42 -11.63 -22.22 -18.92
C GLY A 42 -10.65 -21.07 -18.77
N THR A 43 -10.30 -20.44 -19.89
CA THR A 43 -9.30 -19.38 -19.97
C THR A 43 -9.95 -18.05 -20.26
N VAL A 44 -9.63 -17.03 -19.46
CA VAL A 44 -9.98 -15.64 -19.70
C VAL A 44 -8.72 -14.92 -20.16
N GLN A 45 -8.79 -14.31 -21.35
CA GLN A 45 -7.74 -13.44 -21.86
C GLN A 45 -7.93 -12.04 -21.25
N LEU A 46 -6.86 -11.45 -20.73
CA LEU A 46 -6.86 -10.05 -20.36
C LEU A 46 -6.80 -9.22 -21.63
N ARG A 47 -7.78 -8.35 -21.81
CA ARG A 47 -7.74 -7.39 -22.91
C ARG A 47 -6.75 -6.29 -22.56
N ASP A 48 -5.76 -6.13 -23.40
CA ASP A 48 -4.73 -5.09 -23.30
C ASP A 48 -5.33 -3.72 -23.66
N GLN A 49 -6.23 -3.23 -22.83
CA GLN A 49 -6.95 -1.95 -23.07
C GLN A 49 -6.36 -0.79 -22.26
N ASP A 50 -5.52 -1.09 -21.29
CA ASP A 50 -4.88 -0.07 -20.49
C ASP A 50 -3.42 0.03 -20.93
N PHE A 51 -3.07 1.09 -21.64
CA PHE A 51 -1.70 1.48 -21.99
C PHE A 51 -0.83 1.80 -20.75
N ARG A 52 -1.07 1.10 -19.65
CA ARG A 52 -0.32 1.28 -18.40
C ARG A 52 1.01 0.57 -18.51
N SER A 53 2.09 1.34 -18.50
CA SER A 53 3.46 0.82 -18.46
C SER A 53 3.91 0.37 -17.06
N GLY A 54 3.07 0.48 -16.03
CA GLY A 54 3.39 0.12 -14.66
C GLY A 54 2.16 -0.10 -13.78
N SER A 55 2.41 -0.62 -12.60
CA SER A 55 1.39 -0.86 -11.57
C SER A 55 1.89 -0.39 -10.21
N HIS A 56 0.97 -0.22 -9.26
CA HIS A 56 1.31 0.08 -7.88
C HIS A 56 2.04 -1.11 -7.24
N THR A 57 3.04 -0.79 -6.41
CA THR A 57 3.75 -1.77 -5.58
C THR A 57 3.46 -1.51 -4.11
N ALA A 58 3.69 -2.52 -3.27
CA ALA A 58 3.53 -2.39 -1.82
C ALA A 58 4.57 -1.46 -1.18
N HIS A 59 5.69 -1.23 -1.87
CA HIS A 59 6.79 -0.40 -1.38
C HIS A 59 6.88 0.87 -2.21
N GLY A 60 6.88 2.01 -1.51
CA GLY A 60 7.17 3.31 -2.07
C GLY A 60 8.57 3.78 -1.68
N PHE A 61 8.87 5.02 -1.99
CA PHE A 61 10.06 5.72 -1.51
C PHE A 61 9.69 7.12 -1.02
N LEU A 62 10.49 7.63 -0.10
CA LEU A 62 10.38 9.00 0.41
C LEU A 62 11.72 9.70 0.23
N ILE A 63 11.66 10.92 -0.29
CA ILE A 63 12.81 11.84 -0.31
C ILE A 63 12.36 13.12 0.38
N ALA A 64 13.14 13.56 1.36
CA ALA A 64 12.89 14.81 2.08
C ALA A 64 14.15 15.68 2.08
N ALA A 65 13.98 16.97 1.91
CA ALA A 65 15.05 17.97 1.99
C ALA A 65 14.49 19.30 2.52
N GLY A 66 15.30 20.04 3.26
CA GLY A 66 14.94 21.33 3.83
C GLY A 66 15.53 21.55 5.20
N ASP A 67 15.20 22.69 5.79
CA ASP A 67 15.64 23.04 7.15
C ASP A 67 15.08 22.02 8.15
N GLY A 68 15.94 21.56 9.06
CA GLY A 68 15.59 20.55 10.05
C GLY A 68 15.56 19.10 9.54
N ILE A 69 15.83 18.88 8.25
CA ILE A 69 15.93 17.52 7.69
C ILE A 69 17.39 17.04 7.78
N PRO A 70 17.68 15.92 8.47
CA PRO A 70 19.05 15.41 8.59
C PRO A 70 19.63 15.06 7.21
N GLN A 71 20.78 15.63 6.89
CA GLN A 71 21.45 15.37 5.61
C GLN A 71 22.03 13.95 5.60
N GLY A 72 21.78 13.21 4.50
CA GLY A 72 22.31 11.86 4.31
C GLY A 72 21.65 10.79 5.19
N ALA A 73 20.58 11.11 5.90
CA ALA A 73 19.86 10.14 6.69
C ALA A 73 19.16 9.12 5.81
N THR A 74 19.14 7.88 6.26
CA THR A 74 18.35 6.78 5.66
C THR A 74 17.25 6.39 6.64
N ILE A 75 16.00 6.37 6.15
CA ILE A 75 14.84 5.97 6.93
C ILE A 75 14.47 4.54 6.52
N SER A 76 14.36 3.65 7.49
CA SER A 76 13.90 2.27 7.28
C SER A 76 12.64 2.00 8.11
N GLY A 77 11.80 1.07 7.64
CA GLY A 77 10.59 0.67 8.35
C GLY A 77 9.47 1.72 8.36
N ALA A 78 9.57 2.75 7.51
CA ALA A 78 8.55 3.78 7.39
C ALA A 78 7.27 3.23 6.76
N SER A 79 6.14 3.76 7.18
CA SER A 79 4.81 3.48 6.67
C SER A 79 4.18 4.74 6.07
N ILE A 80 3.18 4.57 5.20
CA ILE A 80 2.36 5.69 4.70
C ILE A 80 1.65 6.44 5.84
N TYR A 81 1.36 5.78 6.95
CA TYR A 81 0.76 6.41 8.13
C TYR A 81 1.68 7.42 8.82
N ASP A 82 2.99 7.32 8.61
CA ASP A 82 4.00 8.20 9.20
C ASP A 82 4.16 9.53 8.46
N ILE A 83 3.65 9.63 7.23
CA ILE A 83 3.85 10.80 6.36
C ILE A 83 3.21 12.05 6.99
N VAL A 84 1.94 11.98 7.39
CA VAL A 84 1.22 13.13 7.95
C VAL A 84 1.80 13.56 9.30
N PRO A 85 2.06 12.65 10.26
CA PRO A 85 2.76 12.99 11.49
C PRO A 85 4.12 13.66 11.25
N THR A 86 4.87 13.19 10.25
CA THR A 86 6.17 13.76 9.87
C THR A 86 6.05 15.18 9.35
N ILE A 87 5.08 15.46 8.48
CA ILE A 87 4.82 16.81 7.95
C ILE A 87 4.38 17.74 9.09
N MET A 88 3.50 17.30 9.96
CA MET A 88 3.04 18.08 11.11
C MET A 88 4.19 18.44 12.05
N ASP A 89 5.05 17.47 12.34
CA ASP A 89 6.21 17.69 13.21
C ASP A 89 7.20 18.67 12.59
N ALA A 90 7.49 18.56 11.29
CA ALA A 90 8.32 19.50 10.55
C ALA A 90 7.73 20.94 10.53
N ALA A 91 6.40 21.05 10.59
CA ALA A 91 5.69 22.32 10.69
C ALA A 91 5.56 22.83 12.15
N GLY A 92 6.13 22.15 13.13
CA GLY A 92 6.01 22.50 14.55
C GLY A 92 4.63 22.21 15.14
N LEU A 93 3.83 21.37 14.49
CA LEU A 93 2.49 20.98 14.92
C LEU A 93 2.52 19.61 15.61
N ARG A 94 1.63 19.44 16.57
CA ARG A 94 1.47 18.14 17.24
C ARG A 94 0.43 17.29 16.50
N ALA A 95 0.81 16.07 16.13
CA ALA A 95 -0.12 15.12 15.55
C ALA A 95 -1.18 14.68 16.61
N PRO A 96 -2.45 14.54 16.21
CA PRO A 96 -3.51 13.99 17.07
C PRO A 96 -3.15 12.58 17.56
N ALA A 97 -3.59 12.26 18.80
CA ALA A 97 -3.33 10.94 19.38
C ALA A 97 -4.02 9.77 18.64
N ALA A 98 -5.02 10.09 17.81
CA ALA A 98 -5.71 9.09 16.97
C ALA A 98 -4.91 8.65 15.74
N PHE A 99 -3.78 9.28 15.45
CA PHE A 99 -2.92 8.86 14.33
C PHE A 99 -2.09 7.64 14.73
N GLU A 100 -2.12 6.62 13.92
CA GLU A 100 -1.36 5.37 14.15
C GLU A 100 0.14 5.55 13.85
N GLY A 101 0.47 6.46 12.92
CA GLY A 101 1.85 6.74 12.53
C GLY A 101 2.58 7.69 13.49
N HIS A 102 3.88 7.79 13.30
CA HIS A 102 4.77 8.64 14.09
C HIS A 102 5.75 9.44 13.22
N PRO A 103 6.29 10.58 13.71
CA PRO A 103 7.26 11.35 12.96
C PRO A 103 8.55 10.58 12.70
N LEU A 104 9.04 10.61 11.44
CA LEU A 104 10.22 9.87 10.99
C LEU A 104 11.55 10.62 11.14
N LEU A 105 11.51 11.96 11.33
CA LEU A 105 12.67 12.86 11.24
C LEU A 105 13.14 13.36 12.61
N ARG A 106 12.59 12.87 13.70
CA ARG A 106 13.08 13.17 15.05
C ARG A 106 14.36 12.42 15.35
N ASN A 107 15.39 13.17 15.75
CA ASN A 107 16.56 12.64 16.46
C ASN A 107 16.20 12.23 17.89
#